data_f4d77c6b0525bd1a63d74a38f0d76f9a
#
_entry.id   f4d77c6b0525bd1a63d74a38f0d76f9a
#
_cell.length_a   1.000
_cell.length_b   1.000
_cell.length_c   1.000
_cell.angle_alpha   90.00
_cell.angle_beta   90.00
_cell.angle_gamma   90.00
#
_symmetry.space_group_name_H-M   'P 1'
#
loop_
_entity.id
_entity.type
_entity.pdbx_description
1 polymer ?
#
loop_
_entity_poly.entity_id
_entity_poly.type
_entity_poly.pdbx_seq_one_letter_code
_entity_poly.pdbx_strand_id
1 'polypeptide(L)'
;TLRAEMAARVKNLSETYCREADEAICRWVVQSGAYEKARTIFCYVGTAREIDTMRLIHIMMRDGKKVAVPLCVAAGVMEARRIEGMGDLVSGRFGILAPRLQCPKAEPEEIDLVIVPCCTGNARGHRLGFGGGYYDRFLPRVKCPAMLLCRHQLEREDIPMEPHDVLMD
;
A
#
# COMPACT_ATOMS: atom_id res chain seq x y z
N THR A 1 9.85 -15.71 -13.87
CA THR A 1 10.17 -14.36 -13.41
C THR A 1 10.10 -14.29 -11.89
N LEU A 2 10.75 -13.30 -11.30
CA LEU A 2 10.71 -13.11 -9.85
C LEU A 2 9.26 -12.82 -9.38
N ARG A 3 8.51 -12.04 -10.15
CA ARG A 3 7.10 -11.77 -9.81
C ARG A 3 6.26 -13.04 -9.78
N ALA A 4 6.45 -13.93 -10.75
CA ALA A 4 5.74 -15.22 -10.80
C ALA A 4 6.14 -16.12 -9.63
N GLU A 5 7.42 -16.15 -9.29
CA GLU A 5 7.93 -16.89 -8.13
C GLU A 5 7.29 -16.40 -6.83
N MET A 6 7.22 -15.08 -6.65
CA MET A 6 6.62 -14.49 -5.46
C MET A 6 5.12 -14.73 -5.38
N ALA A 7 4.42 -14.71 -6.52
CA ALA A 7 3.00 -15.04 -6.57
C ALA A 7 2.77 -16.50 -6.14
N ALA A 8 3.63 -17.43 -6.56
CA ALA A 8 3.56 -18.82 -6.12
C ALA A 8 3.79 -18.96 -4.62
N ARG A 9 4.75 -18.20 -4.05
CA ARG A 9 4.99 -18.20 -2.61
C ARG A 9 3.78 -17.72 -1.82
N VAL A 10 3.11 -16.68 -2.30
CA VAL A 10 1.89 -16.15 -1.64
C VAL A 10 0.83 -17.24 -1.54
N LYS A 11 0.62 -18.00 -2.61
CA LYS A 11 -0.36 -19.10 -2.62
C LYS A 11 -0.05 -20.18 -1.60
N ASN A 12 1.21 -20.37 -1.27
CA ASN A 12 1.65 -21.41 -0.33
C ASN A 12 1.70 -20.94 1.11
N LEU A 13 1.43 -19.66 1.40
CA LEU A 13 1.36 -19.17 2.77
C LEU A 13 0.06 -19.66 3.43
N SER A 14 0.17 -20.12 4.68
CA SER A 14 -1.02 -20.55 5.41
C SER A 14 -1.89 -19.34 5.78
N GLU A 15 -3.21 -19.56 5.90
CA GLU A 15 -4.13 -18.52 6.34
C GLU A 15 -3.80 -18.02 7.74
N THR A 16 -3.38 -18.92 8.63
CA THR A 16 -2.97 -18.57 9.99
C THR A 16 -1.76 -17.65 9.98
N TYR A 17 -0.73 -17.99 9.18
CA TYR A 17 0.44 -17.14 9.05
C TYR A 17 0.08 -15.77 8.52
N CYS A 18 -0.72 -15.69 7.45
CA CYS A 18 -1.13 -14.42 6.85
C CYS A 18 -1.88 -13.54 7.84
N ARG A 19 -2.83 -14.11 8.58
CA ARG A 19 -3.59 -13.37 9.58
C ARG A 19 -2.68 -12.83 10.69
N GLU A 20 -1.81 -13.67 11.24
CA GLU A 20 -0.89 -13.26 12.30
C GLU A 20 0.12 -12.22 11.82
N ALA A 21 0.66 -12.41 10.61
CA ALA A 21 1.60 -11.46 10.01
C ALA A 21 0.93 -10.11 9.77
N ASP A 22 -0.28 -10.12 9.21
CA ASP A 22 -1.01 -8.89 8.91
C ASP A 22 -1.40 -8.13 10.18
N GLU A 23 -1.77 -8.84 11.24
CA GLU A 23 -2.03 -8.23 12.56
C GLU A 23 -0.78 -7.59 13.15
N ALA A 24 0.36 -8.28 13.06
CA ALA A 24 1.62 -7.76 13.55
C ALA A 24 2.07 -6.53 12.76
N ILE A 25 1.95 -6.56 11.44
CA ILE A 25 2.26 -5.42 10.57
C ILE A 25 1.39 -4.23 10.94
N CYS A 26 0.09 -4.46 11.11
CA CYS A 26 -0.86 -3.41 11.48
C CYS A 26 -0.46 -2.75 12.81
N ARG A 27 -0.15 -3.54 13.82
CA ARG A 27 0.32 -2.99 15.12
C ARG A 27 1.60 -2.19 14.96
N TRP A 28 2.51 -2.67 14.13
CA TRP A 28 3.79 -2.01 13.88
C TRP A 28 3.61 -0.64 13.25
N VAL A 29 2.75 -0.57 12.23
CA VAL A 29 2.42 0.70 11.56
C VAL A 29 1.84 1.69 12.55
N VAL A 30 0.84 1.27 13.31
CA VAL A 30 0.12 2.13 14.27
C VAL A 30 1.02 2.64 15.38
N GLN A 31 2.04 1.88 15.77
CA GLN A 31 2.99 2.26 16.81
C GLN A 31 4.14 3.12 16.28
N SER A 32 4.27 3.29 14.97
CA SER A 32 5.37 4.05 14.38
C SER A 32 5.19 5.55 14.59
N GLY A 33 6.30 6.28 14.70
CA GLY A 33 6.28 7.73 14.79
C GLY A 33 5.72 8.40 13.55
N ALA A 34 5.96 7.81 12.38
CA ALA A 34 5.43 8.32 11.12
C ALA A 34 3.90 8.29 11.11
N TYR A 35 3.30 7.20 11.60
CA TYR A 35 1.85 7.09 11.72
C TYR A 35 1.29 8.11 12.73
N GLU A 36 1.93 8.21 13.89
CA GLU A 36 1.48 9.11 14.94
C GLU A 36 1.39 10.55 14.45
N LYS A 37 2.40 11.00 13.71
CA LYS A 37 2.48 12.37 13.20
C LYS A 37 1.59 12.64 11.99
N ALA A 38 1.24 11.60 11.23
CA ALA A 38 0.50 11.76 10.00
C ALA A 38 -0.95 12.14 10.26
N ARG A 39 -1.46 13.10 9.50
CA ARG A 39 -2.89 13.46 9.50
C ARG A 39 -3.61 12.85 8.32
N THR A 40 -2.99 12.88 7.16
CA THR A 40 -3.52 12.31 5.91
C THR A 40 -2.62 11.17 5.46
N ILE A 41 -3.18 9.98 5.33
CA ILE A 41 -2.46 8.77 4.98
C ILE A 41 -3.02 8.20 3.68
N PHE A 42 -2.12 7.96 2.72
CA PHE A 42 -2.46 7.28 1.47
C PHE A 42 -2.12 5.81 1.62
N CYS A 43 -3.14 4.96 1.59
CA CYS A 43 -3.00 3.53 1.84
C CYS A 43 -3.67 2.73 0.72
N TYR A 44 -2.98 1.73 0.19
CA TYR A 44 -3.57 0.84 -0.78
C TYR A 44 -4.65 -0.05 -0.14
N VAL A 45 -5.59 -0.51 -0.95
CA VAL A 45 -6.59 -1.50 -0.52
C VAL A 45 -6.11 -2.87 -0.99
N GLY A 46 -5.71 -3.72 -0.06
CA GLY A 46 -5.17 -5.03 -0.36
C GLY A 46 -6.19 -5.97 -1.01
N THR A 47 -5.73 -6.73 -1.99
CA THR A 47 -6.51 -7.82 -2.57
C THR A 47 -6.43 -9.05 -1.67
N ALA A 48 -7.16 -10.12 -2.04
CA ALA A 48 -7.17 -11.37 -1.26
C ALA A 48 -5.77 -11.98 -1.06
N ARG A 49 -4.83 -11.69 -1.95
CA ARG A 49 -3.45 -12.22 -1.89
C ARG A 49 -2.47 -11.29 -1.22
N GLU A 50 -2.88 -10.05 -0.98
CA GLU A 50 -2.05 -9.04 -0.35
C GLU A 50 -2.32 -8.97 1.14
N ILE A 51 -1.50 -8.16 1.83
CA ILE A 51 -1.74 -7.84 3.24
C ILE A 51 -3.11 -7.19 3.37
N ASP A 52 -3.88 -7.60 4.39
CA ASP A 52 -5.19 -7.03 4.66
C ASP A 52 -5.05 -5.63 5.25
N THR A 53 -5.11 -4.64 4.38
CA THR A 53 -5.06 -3.22 4.79
C THR A 53 -6.42 -2.67 5.21
N MET A 54 -7.53 -3.39 4.99
CA MET A 54 -8.85 -2.92 5.42
C MET A 54 -8.90 -2.70 6.92
N ARG A 55 -8.32 -3.61 7.69
CA ARG A 55 -8.23 -3.47 9.14
C ARG A 55 -7.45 -2.22 9.53
N LEU A 56 -6.32 -1.97 8.84
CA LEU A 56 -5.51 -0.79 9.06
C LEU A 56 -6.29 0.49 8.72
N ILE A 57 -7.03 0.48 7.62
CA ILE A 57 -7.87 1.62 7.21
C ILE A 57 -8.94 1.91 8.26
N HIS A 58 -9.59 0.88 8.80
CA HIS A 58 -10.56 1.04 9.89
C HIS A 58 -9.92 1.68 11.12
N ILE A 59 -8.72 1.24 11.48
CA ILE A 59 -8.00 1.82 12.62
C ILE A 59 -7.65 3.29 12.38
N MET A 60 -7.18 3.61 11.17
CA MET A 60 -6.89 4.99 10.80
C MET A 60 -8.10 5.90 10.96
N MET A 61 -9.26 5.45 10.50
CA MET A 61 -10.51 6.21 10.62
C MET A 61 -10.92 6.37 12.07
N ARG A 62 -10.81 5.31 12.87
CA ARG A 62 -11.09 5.38 14.31
C ARG A 62 -10.18 6.37 15.01
N ASP A 63 -8.91 6.45 14.59
CA ASP A 63 -7.93 7.36 15.17
C ASP A 63 -8.07 8.81 14.66
N GLY A 64 -9.07 9.08 13.83
CA GLY A 64 -9.33 10.41 13.30
C GLY A 64 -8.43 10.84 12.15
N LYS A 65 -7.70 9.89 11.54
CA LYS A 65 -6.87 10.18 10.37
C LYS A 65 -7.73 10.38 9.13
N LYS A 66 -7.26 11.22 8.22
CA LYS A 66 -7.84 11.32 6.89
C LYS A 66 -7.22 10.23 6.03
N VAL A 67 -8.03 9.42 5.38
CA VAL A 67 -7.57 8.29 4.58
C VAL A 67 -7.83 8.53 3.12
N ALA A 68 -6.81 8.37 2.29
CA ALA A 68 -6.91 8.36 0.84
C ALA A 68 -6.50 6.99 0.31
N VAL A 69 -7.13 6.57 -0.77
CA VAL A 69 -6.86 5.28 -1.41
C VAL A 69 -6.64 5.49 -2.91
N PRO A 70 -5.95 4.55 -3.59
CA PRO A 70 -5.63 4.71 -5.00
C PRO A 70 -6.84 4.61 -5.91
N LEU A 71 -6.92 5.51 -6.89
CA LEU A 71 -7.79 5.41 -8.04
C LEU A 71 -6.92 5.41 -9.30
N CYS A 72 -6.95 4.32 -10.06
CA CYS A 72 -6.23 4.24 -11.33
C CYS A 72 -7.00 4.98 -12.39
N VAL A 73 -6.43 6.05 -12.93
CA VAL A 73 -7.10 6.92 -13.92
C VAL A 73 -6.63 6.67 -15.34
N ALA A 74 -5.43 6.10 -15.49
CA ALA A 74 -4.86 5.71 -16.78
C ALA A 74 -3.80 4.64 -16.55
N ALA A 75 -3.25 4.07 -17.61
CA ALA A 75 -2.17 3.08 -17.49
C ALA A 75 -0.97 3.67 -16.75
N GLY A 76 -0.63 3.09 -15.61
CA GLY A 76 0.47 3.52 -14.76
C GLY A 76 0.25 4.84 -14.03
N VAL A 77 -0.94 5.43 -14.10
CA VAL A 77 -1.26 6.72 -13.47
C VAL A 77 -2.36 6.52 -12.45
N MET A 78 -2.10 6.93 -11.21
CA MET A 78 -3.11 6.89 -10.15
C MET A 78 -3.22 8.22 -9.43
N GLU A 79 -4.39 8.43 -8.84
CA GLU A 79 -4.67 9.56 -7.96
C GLU A 79 -5.01 9.04 -6.57
N ALA A 80 -4.73 9.86 -5.56
CA ALA A 80 -5.20 9.60 -4.21
C ALA A 80 -6.59 10.23 -4.04
N ARG A 81 -7.56 9.44 -3.60
CA ARG A 81 -8.93 9.89 -3.35
C ARG A 81 -9.29 9.68 -1.89
N ARG A 82 -9.82 10.70 -1.25
CA ARG A 82 -10.20 10.64 0.16
C ARG A 82 -11.50 9.87 0.32
N ILE A 83 -11.51 8.94 1.28
CA ILE A 83 -12.71 8.22 1.67
C ILE A 83 -13.10 8.61 3.10
N GLU A 84 -14.39 8.62 3.39
CA GLU A 84 -14.91 8.91 4.72
C GLU A 84 -15.50 7.68 5.40
N GLY A 85 -15.71 6.61 4.66
CA GLY A 85 -16.21 5.35 5.15
C GLY A 85 -16.13 4.26 4.11
N MET A 86 -16.47 3.05 4.50
CA MET A 86 -16.41 1.89 3.60
C MET A 86 -17.39 2.00 2.43
N GLY A 87 -18.47 2.77 2.58
CA GLY A 87 -19.42 3.03 1.49
C GLY A 87 -18.82 3.79 0.31
N ASP A 88 -17.66 4.42 0.49
CA ASP A 88 -16.95 5.10 -0.59
C ASP A 88 -16.12 4.16 -1.45
N LEU A 89 -15.99 2.90 -1.07
CA LEU A 89 -15.29 1.87 -1.84
C LEU A 89 -16.28 1.06 -2.64
N VAL A 90 -15.99 0.91 -3.94
CA VAL A 90 -16.82 0.16 -4.87
C VAL A 90 -15.95 -0.83 -5.63
N SER A 91 -16.58 -1.86 -6.21
CA SER A 91 -15.86 -2.82 -7.05
C SER A 91 -15.37 -2.12 -8.31
N GLY A 92 -14.07 -2.09 -8.49
CA GLY A 92 -13.42 -1.51 -9.65
C GLY A 92 -12.95 -2.57 -10.63
N ARG A 93 -11.92 -2.24 -11.41
CA ARG A 93 -11.31 -3.16 -12.37
C ARG A 93 -10.85 -4.45 -11.68
N PHE A 94 -11.12 -5.59 -12.31
CA PHE A 94 -10.75 -6.92 -11.82
C PHE A 94 -11.29 -7.24 -10.42
N GLY A 95 -12.42 -6.62 -10.03
CA GLY A 95 -13.01 -6.84 -8.70
C GLY A 95 -12.25 -6.20 -7.56
N ILE A 96 -11.22 -5.41 -7.83
CA ILE A 96 -10.46 -4.70 -6.80
C ILE A 96 -11.27 -3.50 -6.32
N LEU A 97 -11.35 -3.32 -5.00
CA LEU A 97 -12.04 -2.17 -4.44
C LEU A 97 -11.30 -0.88 -4.77
N ALA A 98 -12.07 0.11 -5.17
CA ALA A 98 -11.56 1.42 -5.55
C ALA A 98 -12.46 2.52 -4.99
N PRO A 99 -11.97 3.75 -4.83
CA PRO A 99 -12.82 4.84 -4.37
C PRO A 99 -13.83 5.21 -5.46
N ARG A 100 -15.00 5.67 -5.02
CA ARG A 100 -15.99 6.22 -5.94
C ARG A 100 -15.41 7.47 -6.63
N LEU A 101 -15.84 7.70 -7.87
CA LEU A 101 -15.34 8.85 -8.66
C LEU A 101 -15.65 10.19 -7.99
N GLN A 102 -16.69 10.25 -7.16
CA GLN A 102 -17.09 11.46 -6.44
C GLN A 102 -16.20 11.75 -5.23
N CYS A 103 -15.37 10.81 -4.81
CA CYS A 103 -14.48 11.03 -3.67
C CYS A 103 -13.50 12.16 -3.98
N PRO A 104 -13.28 13.09 -3.03
CA PRO A 104 -12.38 14.21 -3.26
C PRO A 104 -10.94 13.73 -3.50
N LYS A 105 -10.26 14.43 -4.39
CA LYS A 105 -8.84 14.18 -4.63
C LYS A 105 -8.02 14.69 -3.46
N ALA A 106 -7.08 13.90 -2.99
CA ALA A 106 -6.04 14.35 -2.06
C ALA A 106 -4.81 14.71 -2.88
N GLU A 107 -4.39 15.96 -2.83
CA GLU A 107 -3.20 16.39 -3.55
C GLU A 107 -1.95 15.80 -2.89
N PRO A 108 -0.89 15.51 -3.66
CA PRO A 108 0.34 14.94 -3.10
C PRO A 108 0.90 15.74 -1.91
N GLU A 109 0.76 17.07 -1.93
CA GLU A 109 1.24 17.94 -0.85
C GLU A 109 0.49 17.74 0.47
N GLU A 110 -0.74 17.23 0.43
CA GLU A 110 -1.54 16.99 1.62
C GLU A 110 -1.19 15.67 2.31
N ILE A 111 -0.50 14.76 1.64
CA ILE A 111 -0.24 13.42 2.14
C ILE A 111 0.96 13.45 3.08
N ASP A 112 0.79 12.87 4.27
CA ASP A 112 1.81 12.85 5.33
C ASP A 112 2.48 11.49 5.47
N LEU A 113 1.88 10.44 4.92
CA LEU A 113 2.42 9.08 4.95
C LEU A 113 1.81 8.28 3.81
N VAL A 114 2.64 7.54 3.10
CA VAL A 114 2.19 6.61 2.05
C VAL A 114 2.48 5.18 2.51
N ILE A 115 1.46 4.33 2.46
CA ILE A 115 1.58 2.90 2.72
C ILE A 115 1.61 2.19 1.36
N VAL A 116 2.70 1.50 1.08
CA VAL A 116 3.03 1.00 -0.26
C VAL A 116 2.98 -0.53 -0.30
N PRO A 117 2.28 -1.12 -1.31
CA PRO A 117 2.29 -2.57 -1.51
C PRO A 117 3.54 -3.03 -2.27
N CYS A 118 3.81 -4.34 -2.23
CA CYS A 118 4.88 -4.93 -3.03
C CYS A 118 4.67 -6.43 -3.28
N CYS A 119 5.33 -6.96 -4.30
CA CYS A 119 5.51 -8.41 -4.45
C CYS A 119 6.53 -8.91 -3.44
N THR A 120 7.61 -8.17 -3.27
CA THR A 120 8.65 -8.43 -2.28
C THR A 120 9.38 -7.12 -1.94
N GLY A 121 10.02 -7.10 -0.80
CA GLY A 121 10.81 -5.96 -0.35
C GLY A 121 11.91 -6.40 0.61
N ASN A 122 12.74 -5.46 1.06
CA ASN A 122 13.78 -5.71 2.04
C ASN A 122 14.06 -4.48 2.91
N ALA A 123 14.91 -4.66 3.92
CA ALA A 123 15.23 -3.61 4.88
C ALA A 123 16.04 -2.45 4.27
N ARG A 124 16.59 -2.63 3.07
CA ARG A 124 17.31 -1.57 2.35
C ARG A 124 16.40 -0.62 1.57
N GLY A 125 15.08 -0.83 1.66
CA GLY A 125 14.11 -0.01 0.95
C GLY A 125 13.89 -0.42 -0.51
N HIS A 126 14.46 -1.55 -0.93
CA HIS A 126 14.23 -2.08 -2.27
C HIS A 126 12.85 -2.71 -2.35
N ARG A 127 12.18 -2.52 -3.46
CA ARG A 127 10.81 -3.00 -3.66
C ARG A 127 10.63 -3.54 -5.07
N LEU A 128 9.99 -4.69 -5.17
CA LEU A 128 9.46 -5.20 -6.44
C LEU A 128 7.95 -4.98 -6.46
N GLY A 129 7.48 -4.14 -7.36
CA GLY A 129 6.04 -3.90 -7.55
C GLY A 129 5.40 -4.93 -8.47
N PHE A 130 4.12 -4.72 -8.78
CA PHE A 130 3.32 -5.63 -9.59
C PHE A 130 3.42 -5.38 -11.10
N GLY A 131 4.29 -4.45 -11.52
CA GLY A 131 4.60 -4.23 -12.94
C GLY A 131 3.93 -3.02 -13.58
N GLY A 132 2.93 -2.41 -12.93
CA GLY A 132 2.20 -1.27 -13.48
C GLY A 132 2.92 0.07 -13.40
N GLY A 133 3.94 0.19 -12.56
CA GLY A 133 4.70 1.44 -12.38
C GLY A 133 3.96 2.55 -11.66
N TYR A 134 2.81 2.25 -11.04
CA TYR A 134 1.96 3.26 -10.39
C TYR A 134 2.66 4.00 -9.27
N TYR A 135 3.34 3.26 -8.37
CA TYR A 135 4.01 3.87 -7.21
C TYR A 135 5.32 4.54 -7.61
N ASP A 136 6.06 3.99 -8.58
CA ASP A 136 7.28 4.62 -9.05
C ASP A 136 7.02 5.97 -9.75
N ARG A 137 5.82 6.14 -10.31
CA ARG A 137 5.39 7.42 -10.88
C ARG A 137 4.76 8.36 -9.87
N PHE A 138 4.10 7.81 -8.85
CA PHE A 138 3.39 8.61 -7.85
C PHE A 138 4.31 9.12 -6.74
N LEU A 139 5.20 8.28 -6.22
CA LEU A 139 6.02 8.60 -5.06
C LEU A 139 6.92 9.83 -5.24
N PRO A 140 7.50 10.12 -6.43
CA PRO A 140 8.25 11.36 -6.59
C PRO A 140 7.45 12.65 -6.39
N ARG A 141 6.12 12.56 -6.44
CA ARG A 141 5.23 13.72 -6.27
C ARG A 141 4.93 14.05 -4.81
N VAL A 142 5.22 13.12 -3.88
CA VAL A 142 5.00 13.34 -2.45
C VAL A 142 6.32 13.63 -1.76
N LYS A 143 6.27 14.37 -0.64
CA LYS A 143 7.45 14.73 0.16
C LYS A 143 7.40 14.14 1.57
N CYS A 144 6.61 13.11 1.76
CA CYS A 144 6.42 12.45 3.03
C CYS A 144 7.09 11.09 3.06
N PRO A 145 7.19 10.45 4.24
CA PRO A 145 7.67 9.07 4.32
C PRO A 145 6.79 8.10 3.53
N ALA A 146 7.42 7.09 2.95
CA ALA A 146 6.75 5.98 2.29
C ALA A 146 7.13 4.69 3.03
N MET A 147 6.12 4.00 3.54
CA MET A 147 6.30 2.80 4.35
C MET A 147 5.91 1.57 3.53
N LEU A 148 6.86 0.67 3.33
CA LEU A 148 6.66 -0.57 2.61
C LEU A 148 6.13 -1.63 3.56
N LEU A 149 5.02 -2.27 3.20
CA LEU A 149 4.51 -3.41 3.96
C LEU A 149 4.86 -4.70 3.24
N CYS A 150 5.60 -5.57 3.92
CA CYS A 150 5.99 -6.86 3.37
C CYS A 150 5.94 -7.91 4.46
N ARG A 151 5.27 -9.04 4.20
CA ARG A 151 5.31 -10.17 5.11
C ARG A 151 6.71 -10.75 5.13
N HIS A 152 7.21 -11.08 6.32
CA HIS A 152 8.59 -11.54 6.50
C HIS A 152 8.98 -12.69 5.55
N GLN A 153 8.10 -13.68 5.37
CA GLN A 153 8.38 -14.82 4.48
C GLN A 153 8.46 -14.44 2.99
N LEU A 154 8.07 -13.24 2.63
CA LEU A 154 8.16 -12.74 1.26
C LEU A 154 9.33 -11.78 1.04
N GLU A 155 10.13 -11.48 2.06
CA GLU A 155 11.30 -10.62 1.94
C GLU A 155 12.41 -11.27 1.12
N ARG A 156 13.14 -10.46 0.35
CA ARG A 156 14.31 -10.90 -0.41
C ARG A 156 15.37 -9.83 -0.40
N GLU A 157 16.63 -10.26 -0.27
CA GLU A 157 17.77 -9.33 -0.36
C GLU A 157 18.08 -8.94 -1.81
N ASP A 158 17.91 -9.88 -2.75
CA ASP A 158 18.27 -9.73 -4.15
C ASP A 158 17.09 -9.24 -5.00
N ILE A 159 16.75 -7.97 -4.89
CA ILE A 159 15.68 -7.37 -5.67
C ILE A 159 16.29 -6.51 -6.78
N PRO A 160 15.99 -6.81 -8.07
CA PRO A 160 16.49 -5.99 -9.15
C PRO A 160 15.90 -4.58 -9.10
N MET A 161 16.77 -3.57 -9.19
CA MET A 161 16.37 -2.17 -9.16
C MET A 161 16.78 -1.50 -10.48
N GLU A 162 15.88 -0.69 -10.99
CA GLU A 162 16.14 0.14 -12.16
C GLU A 162 16.29 1.60 -11.74
N PRO A 163 16.89 2.49 -12.58
CA PRO A 163 17.14 3.88 -12.18
C PRO A 163 15.87 4.66 -11.79
N HIS A 164 14.72 4.29 -12.33
CA HIS A 164 13.45 4.96 -12.02
C HIS A 164 12.75 4.43 -10.77
N ASP A 165 13.26 3.35 -10.17
CA ASP A 165 12.66 2.76 -8.99
C ASP A 165 12.95 3.62 -7.76
N VAL A 166 11.95 3.76 -6.87
CA VAL A 166 12.05 4.59 -5.67
C VAL A 166 12.39 3.73 -4.46
N LEU A 167 13.39 4.14 -3.69
CA LEU A 167 13.72 3.48 -2.43
C LEU A 167 12.69 3.86 -1.37
N MET A 168 12.28 2.87 -0.57
CA MET A 168 11.32 3.08 0.52
C MET A 168 12.04 3.46 1.81
N ASP A 169 11.32 4.19 2.63
CA ASP A 169 11.79 4.58 3.96
C ASP A 169 11.68 3.47 5.01
#